data_155e2b523d7bf4667c9a79a4b63bc16c
#
_entry.id   155e2b523d7bf4667c9a79a4b63bc16c
#
_cell.length_a   1.000
_cell.length_b   1.000
_cell.length_c   1.000
_cell.angle_alpha   90.00
_cell.angle_beta   90.00
_cell.angle_gamma   90.00
#
_symmetry.space_group_name_H-M   'P 1'
#
loop_
_entity.id
_entity.type
_entity.pdbx_description
1 polymer ?
#
loop_
_entity_poly.entity_id
_entity_poly.type
_entity_poly.pdbx_seq_one_letter_code
_entity_poly.pdbx_strand_id
1 'polypeptide(L)'
;MIQPVKEKIILGIDPGTTIMGYGVLRVKGTKPEMIAMGIIDLRKFANHYLKLRHIHERVLSIIESYLPDELAIEALSLIHI
;
A
#
# COMPACT_ATOMS: atom_id res chain seq x y z
N MET A 1 28.08 -10.84 -19.88
CA MET A 1 27.36 -9.59 -19.57
C MET A 1 26.56 -9.73 -18.28
N ILE A 2 26.74 -8.81 -17.36
CA ILE A 2 26.02 -8.82 -16.10
C ILE A 2 24.69 -8.11 -16.29
N GLN A 3 23.59 -8.81 -16.02
CA GLN A 3 22.29 -8.19 -16.06
C GLN A 3 22.03 -7.42 -14.76
N PRO A 4 21.41 -6.25 -14.83
CA PRO A 4 21.07 -5.52 -13.62
C PRO A 4 20.07 -6.31 -12.78
N VAL A 5 20.18 -6.17 -11.47
CA VAL A 5 19.23 -6.76 -10.56
C VAL A 5 17.88 -6.08 -10.75
N LYS A 6 16.85 -6.89 -10.98
CA LYS A 6 15.50 -6.38 -11.17
C LYS A 6 14.94 -5.86 -9.87
N GLU A 7 14.42 -4.65 -9.92
CA GLU A 7 13.88 -3.97 -8.75
C GLU A 7 12.39 -3.73 -8.94
N LYS A 8 11.62 -3.96 -7.88
CA LYS A 8 10.17 -3.84 -7.92
C LYS A 8 9.68 -3.11 -6.69
N ILE A 9 8.75 -2.19 -6.87
CA ILE A 9 8.10 -1.47 -5.77
C ILE A 9 6.70 -2.04 -5.60
N ILE A 10 6.37 -2.42 -4.38
CA ILE A 10 5.06 -2.99 -4.05
C ILE A 10 4.40 -2.13 -2.98
N LEU A 11 3.17 -1.69 -3.26
CA LEU A 11 2.34 -1.01 -2.26
C LEU A 11 1.41 -2.05 -1.64
N GLY A 12 1.55 -2.26 -0.34
CA GLY A 12 0.66 -3.13 0.42
C GLY A 12 -0.35 -2.31 1.20
N ILE A 13 -1.60 -2.73 1.19
CA ILE A 13 -2.67 -2.07 1.92
C ILE A 13 -3.38 -3.08 2.80
N ASP A 14 -3.54 -2.71 4.08
CA ASP A 14 -4.31 -3.47 5.05
C ASP A 14 -5.61 -2.69 5.29
N PRO A 15 -6.71 -3.07 4.62
CA PRO A 15 -7.94 -2.29 4.71
C PRO A 15 -8.61 -2.39 6.08
N GLY A 16 -9.21 -1.29 6.50
CA GLY A 16 -9.98 -1.24 7.72
C GLY A 16 -11.04 -0.16 7.59
N THR A 17 -12.08 -0.24 8.41
CA THR A 17 -13.17 0.74 8.38
C THR A 17 -12.86 1.98 9.21
N THR A 18 -11.90 1.87 10.11
CA THR A 18 -11.52 2.95 11.02
C THR A 18 -10.11 3.43 10.73
N ILE A 19 -9.18 2.49 10.57
CA ILE A 19 -7.79 2.78 10.27
C ILE A 19 -7.33 1.79 9.22
N MET A 20 -6.71 2.30 8.16
CA MET A 20 -6.09 1.48 7.13
C MET A 20 -4.58 1.60 7.27
N GLY A 21 -3.90 0.46 7.23
CA GLY A 21 -2.44 0.46 7.19
C GLY A 21 -1.92 0.39 5.76
N TYR A 22 -0.75 0.93 5.53
CA TYR A 22 -0.07 0.71 4.26
C TYR A 22 1.43 0.57 4.48
N GLY A 23 2.07 -0.12 3.54
CA GLY A 23 3.51 -0.22 3.49
C GLY A 23 3.98 -0.20 2.05
N VAL A 24 5.16 0.34 1.83
CA VAL A 24 5.78 0.36 0.51
C VAL A 24 7.07 -0.44 0.62
N LEU A 25 7.16 -1.49 -0.18
CA LEU A 25 8.32 -2.38 -0.21
C LEU A 25 9.09 -2.21 -1.51
N ARG A 26 10.40 -2.20 -1.41
CA ARG A 26 11.27 -2.33 -2.55
C ARG A 26 11.87 -3.72 -2.52
N VAL A 27 11.63 -4.49 -3.56
CA VAL A 27 12.18 -5.83 -3.69
C VAL A 27 13.29 -5.80 -4.73
N LYS A 28 14.50 -6.11 -4.30
CA LYS A 28 15.68 -6.14 -5.15
C LYS A 28 16.15 -7.58 -5.25
N GLY A 29 15.87 -8.22 -6.38
CA GLY A 29 16.05 -9.66 -6.50
C GLY A 29 15.09 -10.37 -5.57
N THR A 30 15.61 -11.03 -4.53
CA THR A 30 14.80 -11.73 -3.53
C THR A 30 14.79 -11.03 -2.18
N LYS A 31 15.37 -9.82 -2.10
CA LYS A 31 15.51 -9.11 -0.83
C LYS A 31 14.48 -7.98 -0.71
N PRO A 32 13.49 -8.11 0.18
CA PRO A 32 12.55 -7.03 0.43
C PRO A 32 13.12 -6.02 1.41
N GLU A 33 12.76 -4.76 1.21
CA GLU A 33 13.12 -3.67 2.10
C GLU A 33 11.91 -2.76 2.27
N MET A 34 11.52 -2.49 3.51
CA MET A 34 10.43 -1.56 3.79
C MET A 34 10.95 -0.14 3.63
N ILE A 35 10.44 0.60 2.65
CA ILE A 35 10.88 1.96 2.41
C ILE A 35 9.92 3.02 2.94
N ALA A 36 8.67 2.64 3.21
CA ALA A 36 7.71 3.54 3.84
C ALA A 36 6.59 2.71 4.48
N MET A 37 6.00 3.25 5.54
CA MET A 37 4.80 2.67 6.14
C MET A 37 4.02 3.77 6.84
N GLY A 38 2.73 3.57 6.99
CA GLY A 38 1.90 4.54 7.65
C GLY A 38 0.47 4.08 7.79
N ILE A 39 -0.37 5.00 8.21
CA ILE A 39 -1.80 4.74 8.36
C ILE A 39 -2.61 5.80 7.63
N ILE A 40 -3.82 5.40 7.24
CA ILE A 40 -4.86 6.30 6.76
C ILE A 40 -5.94 6.28 7.82
N ASP A 41 -6.09 7.38 8.53
CA ASP A 41 -7.01 7.48 9.66
C ASP A 41 -8.37 7.94 9.16
N LEU A 42 -9.39 7.10 9.35
CA LEU A 42 -10.74 7.38 8.89
C LEU A 42 -11.70 7.74 10.02
N ARG A 43 -11.20 7.84 11.25
CA ARG A 43 -12.04 8.02 12.44
C ARG A 43 -12.82 9.33 12.45
N LYS A 44 -12.28 10.37 11.82
CA LYS A 44 -12.93 11.68 11.81
C LYS A 44 -14.01 11.84 10.73
N PHE A 45 -14.20 10.84 9.88
CA PHE A 45 -15.16 10.92 8.79
C PHE A 45 -16.45 10.23 9.16
N ALA A 46 -17.57 10.97 9.11
CA ALA A 46 -18.85 10.49 9.60
C ALA A 46 -19.57 9.54 8.63
N ASN A 47 -19.33 9.65 7.33
CA ASN A 47 -20.04 8.83 6.36
C ASN A 47 -19.12 8.13 5.38
N HIS A 48 -19.66 7.11 4.72
CA HIS A 48 -18.88 6.28 3.80
C HIS A 48 -18.32 7.05 2.61
N TYR A 49 -19.07 8.01 2.09
CA TYR A 49 -18.61 8.79 0.95
C TYR A 49 -17.33 9.54 1.29
N LEU A 50 -17.30 10.22 2.44
CA LEU A 50 -16.13 10.97 2.86
C LEU A 50 -14.95 10.06 3.16
N LYS A 51 -15.20 8.89 3.74
CA LYS A 51 -14.16 7.89 3.97
C LYS A 51 -13.54 7.43 2.66
N LEU A 52 -14.38 7.05 1.70
CA LEU A 52 -13.91 6.58 0.40
C LEU A 52 -13.12 7.66 -0.34
N ARG A 53 -13.59 8.89 -0.27
CA ARG A 53 -12.90 10.01 -0.89
C ARG A 53 -11.51 10.20 -0.29
N HIS A 54 -11.42 10.14 1.04
CA HIS A 54 -10.14 10.29 1.73
C HIS A 54 -9.18 9.15 1.40
N ILE A 55 -9.69 7.93 1.38
CA ILE A 55 -8.89 6.75 0.98
C ILE A 55 -8.35 6.95 -0.43
N HIS A 56 -9.21 7.35 -1.36
CA HIS A 56 -8.80 7.56 -2.74
C HIS A 56 -7.69 8.62 -2.85
N GLU A 57 -7.88 9.75 -2.19
CA GLU A 57 -6.90 10.84 -2.21
C GLU A 57 -5.55 10.40 -1.62
N ARG A 58 -5.59 9.69 -0.49
CA ARG A 58 -4.37 9.23 0.17
C ARG A 58 -3.64 8.16 -0.65
N VAL A 59 -4.38 7.17 -1.15
CA VAL A 59 -3.78 6.09 -1.95
C VAL A 59 -3.18 6.66 -3.23
N LEU A 60 -3.89 7.58 -3.89
CA LEU A 60 -3.39 8.22 -5.10
C LEU A 60 -2.08 8.99 -4.82
N SER A 61 -2.03 9.70 -3.70
CA SER A 61 -0.84 10.42 -3.30
C SER A 61 0.35 9.48 -3.07
N ILE A 62 0.10 8.32 -2.44
CA ILE A 62 1.14 7.32 -2.20
C ILE A 62 1.63 6.73 -3.53
N ILE A 63 0.71 6.43 -4.43
CA ILE A 63 1.07 5.92 -5.76
C ILE A 63 1.92 6.93 -6.52
N GLU A 64 1.55 8.19 -6.48
CA GLU A 64 2.31 9.24 -7.17
C GLU A 64 3.70 9.43 -6.56
N SER A 65 3.83 9.25 -5.25
CA SER A 65 5.09 9.43 -4.55
C SER A 65 6.09 8.29 -4.78
N TYR A 66 5.59 7.04 -4.82
CA TYR A 66 6.46 5.87 -4.85
C TYR A 66 6.44 5.10 -6.16
N LEU A 67 5.48 5.37 -7.03
CA LEU A 67 5.35 4.73 -8.34
C LEU A 67 5.43 3.21 -8.26
N PRO A 68 4.56 2.57 -7.47
CA PRO A 68 4.63 1.13 -7.29
C PRO A 68 4.30 0.37 -8.58
N ASP A 69 4.93 -0.79 -8.72
CA ASP A 69 4.68 -1.70 -9.84
C ASP A 69 3.49 -2.62 -9.56
N GLU A 70 3.25 -2.91 -8.29
CA GLU A 70 2.17 -3.82 -7.88
C GLU A 70 1.47 -3.31 -6.65
N LEU A 71 0.21 -3.72 -6.54
CA LEU A 71 -0.63 -3.46 -5.37
C LEU A 71 -1.01 -4.79 -4.74
N ALA A 72 -0.76 -4.93 -3.43
CA ALA A 72 -1.17 -6.08 -2.67
C ALA A 72 -2.15 -5.63 -1.57
N ILE A 73 -3.26 -6.34 -1.44
CA ILE A 73 -4.26 -6.03 -0.42
C ILE A 73 -4.26 -7.13 0.61
N GLU A 74 -3.96 -6.76 1.84
CA GLU A 74 -3.76 -7.69 2.95
C GLU A 74 -4.98 -8.56 3.24
N ALA A 75 -6.17 -8.04 2.99
CA ALA A 75 -7.40 -8.80 3.20
C ALA A 75 -7.40 -10.13 2.45
N LEU A 76 -6.66 -10.24 1.37
CA LEU A 76 -6.55 -11.47 0.61
C LEU A 76 -5.86 -12.57 1.38
N SER A 77 -5.02 -12.23 2.32
CA SER A 77 -4.31 -13.20 3.12
C SER A 77 -5.25 -14.01 4.00
N LEU A 78 -6.45 -13.51 4.25
CA LEU A 78 -7.44 -14.17 5.08
C LEU A 78 -8.21 -15.25 4.33
N ILE A 79 -8.20 -15.20 3.02
CA ILE A 79 -9.02 -16.08 2.19
C ILE A 79 -8.47 -17.49 2.14
N HIS A 80 -7.18 -17.64 2.15
CA HIS A 80 -6.54 -18.93 2.00
C HIS A 80 -6.43 -19.71 3.31
N ILE A 81 -6.85 -19.12 4.40
CA ILE A 81 -6.84 -19.77 5.69
C ILE A 81 -8.01 -20.76 5.78
#